data_b8879ec16ca6bb4ebdab10ae86edce1b
#
_entry.id   b8879ec16ca6bb4ebdab10ae86edce1b
#
_cell.length_a   1.000
_cell.length_b   1.000
_cell.length_c   1.000
_cell.angle_alpha   90.00
_cell.angle_beta   90.00
_cell.angle_gamma   90.00
#
_symmetry.space_group_name_H-M   'P 1'
#
loop_
_entity.id
_entity.type
_entity.pdbx_description
1 polymer ?
#
loop_
_entity_poly.entity_id
_entity_poly.type
_entity_poly.pdbx_seq_one_letter_code
_entity_poly.pdbx_strand_id
1 'polypeptide(L)'
;MSQATEIEGPPPLKGVALAVTAVAIAAGTFMQVLDTSIANVAIPTISGDLGVSPDQGTWVITFFAMANGVSVPISGWLMTRFGPVRTFVASVLMFTLASFLCGVAWNMPSLIGFRLLQGAVSGPMIPGSLALLRSIFPPRQATMASAVWSMTTMAAPVCGPILGGWISDNLTWSWIFFINVPIGIVCAIGCARGLKGRDTPGRKLPVDGVGLGMLVVWVAALQIMLDQGKDADWFSSPMIVVLAILAGVGFIAWLIWEVTDRHPMTDLSAFRSRNFAVGVAGFCLGYGAFFSNTVLLPLWLQTQLGYIATWAGLVMAPAGLVAVVVSPIAAKVMSRIDTRLSASVALALFGAAAFMRAGLTPDASFAALALPMWVQGLAMGFFFTAMITLSLSGIPPDKLPAATSLLNFARITAGGFAASLATTLWDRREALHQTRLAESLGTRPGAVASATDALHQLGLSGASALAQVGRTAVGQAYASAALDVFWLSGWIMLVLIPLMWLARKAVPVPGMAVAAD
;
A
#
# COMPACT_ATOMS: atom_id res chain seq x y z
N MET A 1 -25.93 6.15 -43.66
CA MET A 1 -26.00 5.15 -42.60
C MET A 1 -24.73 4.31 -42.70
N SER A 2 -23.68 4.73 -41.99
CA SER A 2 -22.43 3.97 -41.90
C SER A 2 -22.55 3.07 -40.67
N GLN A 3 -22.57 1.76 -40.87
CA GLN A 3 -22.46 0.77 -39.80
C GLN A 3 -21.09 0.95 -39.16
N ALA A 4 -21.06 1.51 -37.98
CA ALA A 4 -19.90 1.40 -37.10
C ALA A 4 -19.74 -0.08 -36.79
N THR A 5 -18.75 -0.72 -37.39
CA THR A 5 -18.27 -2.05 -37.00
C THR A 5 -17.86 -1.98 -35.53
N GLU A 6 -18.74 -2.43 -34.65
CA GLU A 6 -18.39 -2.75 -33.28
C GLU A 6 -17.25 -3.75 -33.36
N ILE A 7 -16.06 -3.34 -32.94
CA ILE A 7 -14.93 -4.26 -32.74
C ILE A 7 -15.30 -5.09 -31.52
N GLU A 8 -16.04 -6.18 -31.74
CA GLU A 8 -16.29 -7.18 -30.71
C GLU A 8 -14.95 -7.71 -30.22
N GLY A 9 -14.60 -7.37 -28.99
CA GLY A 9 -13.44 -7.96 -28.33
C GLY A 9 -13.58 -9.50 -28.25
N PRO A 10 -12.48 -10.24 -28.03
CA PRO A 10 -12.54 -11.70 -27.96
C PRO A 10 -13.55 -12.14 -26.89
N PRO A 11 -14.34 -13.20 -27.14
CA PRO A 11 -15.42 -13.64 -26.25
C PRO A 11 -14.88 -13.97 -24.84
N PRO A 12 -15.66 -13.72 -23.76
CA PRO A 12 -15.22 -13.99 -22.40
C PRO A 12 -14.86 -15.47 -22.21
N LEU A 13 -13.89 -15.73 -21.32
CA LEU A 13 -13.49 -17.10 -20.98
C LEU A 13 -14.59 -17.76 -20.13
N LYS A 14 -14.67 -19.10 -20.19
CA LYS A 14 -15.65 -19.89 -19.44
C LYS A 14 -14.99 -21.06 -18.71
N GLY A 15 -15.64 -21.53 -17.64
CA GLY A 15 -15.24 -22.74 -16.92
C GLY A 15 -13.80 -22.71 -16.39
N VAL A 16 -13.09 -23.81 -16.53
CA VAL A 16 -11.73 -24.01 -16.01
C VAL A 16 -10.73 -23.02 -16.62
N ALA A 17 -10.87 -22.68 -17.90
CA ALA A 17 -9.99 -21.72 -18.57
C ALA A 17 -10.09 -20.32 -17.93
N LEU A 18 -11.29 -19.86 -17.57
CA LEU A 18 -11.50 -18.62 -16.84
C LEU A 18 -10.82 -18.68 -15.47
N ALA A 19 -11.07 -19.76 -14.70
CA ALA A 19 -10.53 -19.88 -13.35
C ALA A 19 -8.99 -19.91 -13.33
N VAL A 20 -8.38 -20.72 -14.19
CA VAL A 20 -6.90 -20.84 -14.26
C VAL A 20 -6.27 -19.52 -14.71
N THR A 21 -6.84 -18.85 -15.72
CA THR A 21 -6.32 -17.57 -16.20
C THR A 21 -6.49 -16.47 -15.15
N ALA A 22 -7.64 -16.44 -14.47
CA ALA A 22 -7.90 -15.46 -13.40
C ALA A 22 -6.93 -15.65 -12.23
N VAL A 23 -6.67 -16.89 -11.80
CA VAL A 23 -5.67 -17.22 -10.77
C VAL A 23 -4.27 -16.81 -11.21
N ALA A 24 -3.90 -17.07 -12.47
CA ALA A 24 -2.59 -16.66 -12.98
C ALA A 24 -2.41 -15.14 -12.97
N ILE A 25 -3.41 -14.36 -13.41
CA ILE A 25 -3.37 -12.89 -13.35
C ILE A 25 -3.31 -12.41 -11.89
N ALA A 26 -4.13 -12.99 -11.02
CA ALA A 26 -4.16 -12.65 -9.61
C ALA A 26 -2.82 -12.95 -8.92
N ALA A 27 -2.15 -14.05 -9.26
CA ALA A 27 -0.84 -14.41 -8.72
C ALA A 27 0.24 -13.35 -9.02
N GLY A 28 0.22 -12.71 -10.20
CA GLY A 28 1.13 -11.61 -10.52
C GLY A 28 0.93 -10.39 -9.60
N THR A 29 -0.32 -10.01 -9.34
CA THR A 29 -0.62 -8.93 -8.39
C THR A 29 -0.26 -9.32 -6.96
N PHE A 30 -0.61 -10.54 -6.56
CA PHE A 30 -0.27 -11.07 -5.23
C PHE A 30 1.24 -11.00 -4.99
N MET A 31 2.03 -11.48 -5.94
CA MET A 31 3.49 -11.48 -5.89
C MET A 31 4.06 -10.08 -5.69
N GLN A 32 3.60 -9.08 -6.46
CA GLN A 32 4.09 -7.70 -6.34
C GLN A 32 3.74 -7.09 -4.98
N VAL A 33 2.52 -7.26 -4.50
CA VAL A 33 2.09 -6.70 -3.22
C VAL A 33 2.73 -7.44 -2.04
N LEU A 34 2.90 -8.76 -2.16
CA LEU A 34 3.60 -9.59 -1.20
C LEU A 34 5.06 -9.16 -1.06
N ASP A 35 5.76 -8.96 -2.18
CA ASP A 35 7.18 -8.55 -2.21
C ASP A 35 7.40 -7.26 -1.41
N THR A 36 6.52 -6.27 -1.58
CA THR A 36 6.58 -5.01 -0.82
C THR A 36 6.37 -5.23 0.67
N SER A 37 5.42 -6.08 1.03
CA SER A 37 5.05 -6.33 2.43
C SER A 37 6.08 -7.19 3.16
N ILE A 38 6.63 -8.20 2.48
CA ILE A 38 7.59 -9.14 3.05
C ILE A 38 8.95 -8.47 3.31
N ALA A 39 9.38 -7.57 2.40
CA ALA A 39 10.63 -6.84 2.52
C ALA A 39 10.66 -5.95 3.77
N ASN A 40 9.54 -5.35 4.16
CA ASN A 40 9.45 -4.50 5.35
C ASN A 40 9.85 -5.22 6.64
N VAL A 41 9.51 -6.49 6.76
CA VAL A 41 9.80 -7.29 7.97
C VAL A 41 11.25 -7.75 8.00
N ALA A 42 11.87 -7.93 6.84
CA ALA A 42 13.22 -8.47 6.70
C ALA A 42 14.34 -7.41 6.80
N ILE A 43 14.02 -6.12 6.92
CA ILE A 43 15.02 -5.04 6.98
C ILE A 43 16.10 -5.29 8.03
N PRO A 44 15.78 -5.63 9.30
CA PRO A 44 16.79 -5.83 10.32
C PRO A 44 17.75 -6.96 9.96
N THR A 45 17.24 -8.07 9.41
CA THR A 45 18.05 -9.22 8.98
C THR A 45 18.93 -8.87 7.78
N ILE A 46 18.38 -8.17 6.77
CA ILE A 46 19.14 -7.71 5.59
C ILE A 46 20.27 -6.77 6.01
N SER A 47 19.98 -5.81 6.90
CA SER A 47 20.97 -4.84 7.38
C SER A 47 22.08 -5.51 8.16
N GLY A 48 21.73 -6.46 9.03
CA GLY A 48 22.70 -7.24 9.81
C GLY A 48 23.62 -8.07 8.93
N ASP A 49 23.07 -8.83 7.98
CA ASP A 49 23.85 -9.70 7.09
C ASP A 49 24.74 -8.93 6.11
N LEU A 50 24.28 -7.78 5.64
CA LEU A 50 25.06 -6.92 4.73
C LEU A 50 25.97 -5.91 5.45
N GLY A 51 25.98 -5.92 6.80
CA GLY A 51 26.87 -5.09 7.62
C GLY A 51 26.60 -3.58 7.50
N VAL A 52 25.33 -3.18 7.34
CA VAL A 52 24.92 -1.78 7.19
C VAL A 52 24.01 -1.36 8.35
N SER A 53 23.84 -0.04 8.54
CA SER A 53 22.90 0.45 9.54
C SER A 53 21.45 0.13 9.16
N PRO A 54 20.54 0.00 10.15
CA PRO A 54 19.11 -0.20 9.87
C PRO A 54 18.52 0.87 8.94
N ASP A 55 18.96 2.13 9.07
CA ASP A 55 18.51 3.24 8.23
C ASP A 55 18.88 3.03 6.76
N GLN A 56 20.10 2.52 6.51
CA GLN A 56 20.51 2.14 5.14
C GLN A 56 19.71 0.93 4.62
N GLY A 57 19.25 0.04 5.53
CA GLY A 57 18.38 -1.09 5.19
C GLY A 57 17.02 -0.64 4.64
N THR A 58 16.47 0.48 5.10
CA THR A 58 15.21 1.01 4.59
C THR A 58 15.28 1.40 3.12
N TRP A 59 16.46 1.73 2.58
CA TRP A 59 16.65 2.05 1.17
C TRP A 59 16.22 0.93 0.22
N VAL A 60 16.24 -0.30 0.67
CA VAL A 60 15.71 -1.46 -0.08
C VAL A 60 14.23 -1.25 -0.44
N ILE A 61 13.46 -0.63 0.46
CA ILE A 61 12.03 -0.32 0.23
C ILE A 61 11.87 0.97 -0.54
N THR A 62 12.61 2.01 -0.14
CA THR A 62 12.52 3.36 -0.70
C THR A 62 12.78 3.38 -2.20
N PHE A 63 13.87 2.76 -2.65
CA PHE A 63 14.22 2.74 -4.07
C PHE A 63 13.25 1.91 -4.91
N PHE A 64 12.71 0.83 -4.36
CA PHE A 64 11.61 0.10 -5.00
C PHE A 64 10.36 0.97 -5.12
N ALA A 65 9.91 1.61 -4.02
CA ALA A 65 8.73 2.44 -4.00
C ALA A 65 8.84 3.65 -4.93
N MET A 66 10.03 4.29 -4.98
CA MET A 66 10.34 5.39 -5.88
C MET A 66 10.19 4.97 -7.35
N ALA A 67 10.84 3.88 -7.75
CA ALA A 67 10.79 3.39 -9.12
C ALA A 67 9.38 2.90 -9.51
N ASN A 68 8.68 2.23 -8.61
CA ASN A 68 7.29 1.82 -8.80
C ASN A 68 6.38 3.05 -8.93
N GLY A 69 6.56 4.07 -8.09
CA GLY A 69 5.81 5.33 -8.15
C GLY A 69 5.90 6.02 -9.50
N VAL A 70 7.09 5.99 -10.14
CA VAL A 70 7.29 6.49 -11.51
C VAL A 70 6.65 5.57 -12.55
N SER A 71 6.77 4.25 -12.37
CA SER A 71 6.34 3.26 -13.37
C SER A 71 4.81 3.11 -13.47
N VAL A 72 4.07 3.33 -12.37
CA VAL A 72 2.61 3.18 -12.34
C VAL A 72 1.90 4.14 -13.29
N PRO A 73 2.16 5.47 -13.32
CA PRO A 73 1.54 6.38 -14.28
C PRO A 73 1.82 6.02 -15.74
N ILE A 74 3.03 5.53 -16.02
CA ILE A 74 3.48 5.16 -17.37
C ILE A 74 2.77 3.88 -17.86
N SER A 75 2.25 3.07 -16.95
CA SER A 75 1.66 1.77 -17.27
C SER A 75 0.49 1.87 -18.25
N GLY A 76 -0.33 2.92 -18.18
CA GLY A 76 -1.42 3.17 -19.10
C GLY A 76 -0.92 3.37 -20.53
N TRP A 77 0.13 4.17 -20.70
CA TRP A 77 0.80 4.38 -22.00
C TRP A 77 1.43 3.10 -22.52
N LEU A 78 2.15 2.34 -21.68
CA LEU A 78 2.75 1.06 -22.04
C LEU A 78 1.69 0.06 -22.54
N MET A 79 0.58 -0.08 -21.83
CA MET A 79 -0.51 -0.97 -22.21
C MET A 79 -1.19 -0.55 -23.52
N THR A 80 -1.33 0.76 -23.76
CA THR A 80 -1.90 1.26 -25.02
C THR A 80 -0.94 1.08 -26.20
N ARG A 81 0.37 1.25 -25.98
CA ARG A 81 1.39 1.14 -27.03
C ARG A 81 1.72 -0.29 -27.41
N PHE A 82 1.87 -1.19 -26.44
CA PHE A 82 2.36 -2.56 -26.66
C PHE A 82 1.27 -3.62 -26.53
N GLY A 83 0.09 -3.22 -26.03
CA GLY A 83 -1.00 -4.11 -25.67
C GLY A 83 -0.96 -4.54 -24.20
N PRO A 84 -2.12 -4.70 -23.53
CA PRO A 84 -2.20 -4.98 -22.11
C PRO A 84 -1.63 -6.36 -21.74
N VAL A 85 -1.83 -7.39 -22.58
CA VAL A 85 -1.35 -8.75 -22.31
C VAL A 85 0.17 -8.81 -22.36
N ARG A 86 0.76 -8.29 -23.45
CA ARG A 86 2.23 -8.29 -23.63
C ARG A 86 2.91 -7.49 -22.53
N THR A 87 2.37 -6.30 -22.22
CA THR A 87 2.92 -5.44 -21.17
C THR A 87 2.87 -6.14 -19.82
N PHE A 88 1.75 -6.75 -19.46
CA PHE A 88 1.61 -7.45 -18.18
C PHE A 88 2.56 -8.65 -18.08
N VAL A 89 2.61 -9.53 -19.09
CA VAL A 89 3.48 -10.72 -19.09
C VAL A 89 4.95 -10.32 -19.06
N ALA A 90 5.35 -9.31 -19.84
CA ALA A 90 6.72 -8.79 -19.81
C ALA A 90 7.09 -8.22 -18.43
N SER A 91 6.20 -7.43 -17.81
CA SER A 91 6.41 -6.90 -16.46
C SER A 91 6.57 -8.02 -15.43
N VAL A 92 5.73 -9.07 -15.48
CA VAL A 92 5.85 -10.22 -14.58
C VAL A 92 7.19 -10.93 -14.76
N LEU A 93 7.62 -11.19 -15.99
CA LEU A 93 8.91 -11.86 -16.27
C LEU A 93 10.09 -11.01 -15.81
N MET A 94 10.10 -9.71 -16.11
CA MET A 94 11.17 -8.80 -15.70
C MET A 94 11.18 -8.61 -14.18
N PHE A 95 10.03 -8.54 -13.53
CA PHE A 95 9.92 -8.51 -12.08
C PHE A 95 10.48 -9.79 -11.44
N THR A 96 10.16 -10.95 -12.02
CA THR A 96 10.68 -12.24 -11.57
C THR A 96 12.20 -12.32 -11.69
N LEU A 97 12.75 -11.86 -12.81
CA LEU A 97 14.20 -11.77 -13.02
C LEU A 97 14.85 -10.80 -12.02
N ALA A 98 14.29 -9.61 -11.85
CA ALA A 98 14.80 -8.63 -10.89
C ALA A 98 14.71 -9.16 -9.45
N SER A 99 13.66 -9.89 -9.10
CA SER A 99 13.54 -10.55 -7.80
C SER A 99 14.62 -11.61 -7.59
N PHE A 100 14.91 -12.44 -8.60
CA PHE A 100 16.04 -13.36 -8.55
C PHE A 100 17.36 -12.62 -8.32
N LEU A 101 17.60 -11.51 -9.05
CA LEU A 101 18.81 -10.69 -8.88
C LEU A 101 18.90 -10.08 -7.47
N CYS A 102 17.77 -9.65 -6.88
CA CYS A 102 17.74 -9.20 -5.48
C CYS A 102 18.20 -10.33 -4.52
N GLY A 103 17.73 -11.56 -4.73
CA GLY A 103 18.08 -12.69 -3.90
C GLY A 103 19.56 -13.12 -3.99
N VAL A 104 20.24 -12.80 -5.09
CA VAL A 104 21.69 -13.07 -5.26
C VAL A 104 22.56 -11.83 -5.06
N ALA A 105 22.00 -10.75 -4.54
CA ALA A 105 22.77 -9.52 -4.28
C ALA A 105 23.89 -9.76 -3.25
N TRP A 106 25.07 -9.26 -3.55
CA TRP A 106 26.29 -9.49 -2.76
C TRP A 106 26.68 -8.33 -1.85
N ASN A 107 26.04 -7.19 -1.99
CA ASN A 107 26.19 -6.02 -1.12
C ASN A 107 24.96 -5.11 -1.22
N MET A 108 24.87 -4.14 -0.31
CA MET A 108 23.73 -3.20 -0.28
C MET A 108 23.55 -2.39 -1.57
N PRO A 109 24.60 -1.79 -2.20
CA PRO A 109 24.44 -1.08 -3.47
C PRO A 109 23.88 -1.95 -4.61
N SER A 110 24.30 -3.22 -4.73
CA SER A 110 23.75 -4.14 -5.75
C SER A 110 22.27 -4.46 -5.47
N LEU A 111 21.91 -4.68 -4.21
CA LEU A 111 20.52 -4.90 -3.81
C LEU A 111 19.65 -3.69 -4.14
N ILE A 112 20.09 -2.49 -3.82
CA ILE A 112 19.39 -1.23 -4.15
C ILE A 112 19.20 -1.09 -5.65
N GLY A 113 20.25 -1.34 -6.46
CA GLY A 113 20.15 -1.30 -7.91
C GLY A 113 19.14 -2.29 -8.49
N PHE A 114 19.09 -3.51 -7.95
CA PHE A 114 18.12 -4.53 -8.37
C PHE A 114 16.71 -4.19 -7.89
N ARG A 115 16.55 -3.59 -6.72
CA ARG A 115 15.25 -3.09 -6.21
C ARG A 115 14.71 -1.94 -7.07
N LEU A 116 15.59 -1.04 -7.51
CA LEU A 116 15.22 0.03 -8.45
C LEU A 116 14.70 -0.57 -9.77
N LEU A 117 15.43 -1.54 -10.34
CA LEU A 117 14.99 -2.26 -11.53
C LEU A 117 13.64 -2.96 -11.32
N GLN A 118 13.47 -3.66 -10.21
CA GLN A 118 12.26 -4.38 -9.84
C GLN A 118 11.06 -3.42 -9.72
N GLY A 119 11.25 -2.27 -9.06
CA GLY A 119 10.23 -1.22 -8.96
C GLY A 119 9.86 -0.63 -10.33
N ALA A 120 10.85 -0.35 -11.17
CA ALA A 120 10.63 0.23 -12.50
C ALA A 120 9.79 -0.67 -13.44
N VAL A 121 9.91 -1.99 -13.32
CA VAL A 121 9.16 -2.93 -14.17
C VAL A 121 7.83 -3.37 -13.56
N SER A 122 7.58 -3.07 -12.30
CA SER A 122 6.38 -3.52 -11.57
C SER A 122 5.12 -2.69 -11.85
N GLY A 123 5.27 -1.44 -12.32
CA GLY A 123 4.15 -0.49 -12.48
C GLY A 123 2.93 -1.04 -13.22
N PRO A 124 3.07 -1.74 -14.36
CA PRO A 124 1.94 -2.30 -15.09
C PRO A 124 1.22 -3.47 -14.40
N MET A 125 1.80 -4.10 -13.37
CA MET A 125 1.26 -5.34 -12.80
C MET A 125 -0.08 -5.14 -12.12
N ILE A 126 -0.22 -4.13 -11.25
CA ILE A 126 -1.47 -3.86 -10.53
C ILE A 126 -2.58 -3.35 -11.46
N PRO A 127 -2.41 -2.25 -12.23
CA PRO A 127 -3.47 -1.78 -13.12
C PRO A 127 -3.75 -2.75 -14.28
N GLY A 128 -2.72 -3.39 -14.81
CA GLY A 128 -2.83 -4.38 -15.88
C GLY A 128 -3.61 -5.62 -15.46
N SER A 129 -3.39 -6.12 -14.25
CA SER A 129 -4.16 -7.27 -13.74
C SER A 129 -5.65 -6.98 -13.64
N LEU A 130 -6.03 -5.80 -13.14
CA LEU A 130 -7.44 -5.41 -13.06
C LEU A 130 -8.07 -5.30 -14.46
N ALA A 131 -7.36 -4.67 -15.40
CA ALA A 131 -7.82 -4.53 -16.77
C ALA A 131 -8.00 -5.91 -17.44
N LEU A 132 -7.02 -6.81 -17.29
CA LEU A 132 -7.05 -8.16 -17.83
C LEU A 132 -8.14 -9.03 -17.19
N LEU A 133 -8.29 -8.99 -15.85
CA LEU A 133 -9.37 -9.69 -15.18
C LEU A 133 -10.74 -9.24 -15.72
N ARG A 134 -10.96 -7.94 -15.87
CA ARG A 134 -12.21 -7.43 -16.45
C ARG A 134 -12.43 -7.85 -17.89
N SER A 135 -11.38 -8.03 -18.69
CA SER A 135 -11.49 -8.44 -20.09
C SER A 135 -11.82 -9.92 -20.27
N ILE A 136 -11.48 -10.79 -19.32
CA ILE A 136 -11.74 -12.24 -19.41
C ILE A 136 -13.08 -12.66 -18.81
N PHE A 137 -13.60 -11.89 -17.83
CA PHE A 137 -14.90 -12.19 -17.22
C PHE A 137 -16.05 -11.72 -18.12
N PRO A 138 -17.19 -12.43 -18.12
CA PRO A 138 -18.41 -11.93 -18.76
C PRO A 138 -18.82 -10.58 -18.17
N PRO A 139 -19.41 -9.66 -18.98
CA PRO A 139 -19.85 -8.34 -18.51
C PRO A 139 -20.76 -8.40 -17.27
N ARG A 140 -21.62 -9.43 -17.19
CA ARG A 140 -22.47 -9.68 -16.01
C ARG A 140 -21.69 -10.04 -14.74
N GLN A 141 -20.44 -10.45 -14.86
CA GLN A 141 -19.56 -10.85 -13.76
C GLN A 141 -18.38 -9.88 -13.55
N ALA A 142 -18.44 -8.66 -14.09
CA ALA A 142 -17.39 -7.65 -13.93
C ALA A 142 -17.10 -7.32 -12.45
N THR A 143 -18.13 -7.40 -11.60
CA THR A 143 -17.99 -7.25 -10.14
C THR A 143 -17.15 -8.38 -9.53
N MET A 144 -17.30 -9.62 -10.03
CA MET A 144 -16.50 -10.75 -9.59
C MET A 144 -15.02 -10.59 -9.97
N ALA A 145 -14.72 -10.06 -11.17
CA ALA A 145 -13.36 -9.72 -11.57
C ALA A 145 -12.71 -8.72 -10.60
N SER A 146 -13.45 -7.68 -10.22
CA SER A 146 -12.98 -6.70 -9.23
C SER A 146 -12.85 -7.30 -7.83
N ALA A 147 -13.72 -8.22 -7.45
CA ALA A 147 -13.63 -8.92 -6.17
C ALA A 147 -12.39 -9.82 -6.10
N VAL A 148 -12.11 -10.61 -7.14
CA VAL A 148 -10.87 -11.43 -7.23
C VAL A 148 -9.63 -10.55 -7.10
N TRP A 149 -9.60 -9.43 -7.80
CA TRP A 149 -8.50 -8.47 -7.70
C TRP A 149 -8.36 -7.89 -6.28
N SER A 150 -9.46 -7.46 -5.67
CA SER A 150 -9.46 -6.91 -4.31
C SER A 150 -9.02 -7.93 -3.27
N MET A 151 -9.52 -9.17 -3.36
CA MET A 151 -9.10 -10.26 -2.47
C MET A 151 -7.59 -10.47 -2.53
N THR A 152 -7.03 -10.47 -3.73
CA THR A 152 -5.60 -10.69 -3.96
C THR A 152 -4.75 -9.56 -3.39
N THR A 153 -5.14 -8.30 -3.64
CA THR A 153 -4.41 -7.14 -3.13
C THR A 153 -4.51 -6.97 -1.62
N MET A 154 -5.55 -7.54 -1.00
CA MET A 154 -5.74 -7.48 0.46
C MET A 154 -5.10 -8.67 1.19
N ALA A 155 -5.04 -9.84 0.57
CA ALA A 155 -4.41 -11.01 1.16
C ALA A 155 -2.88 -10.86 1.25
N ALA A 156 -2.26 -10.27 0.25
CA ALA A 156 -0.80 -10.18 0.16
C ALA A 156 -0.15 -9.39 1.32
N PRO A 157 -0.63 -8.20 1.74
CA PRO A 157 -0.07 -7.48 2.88
C PRO A 157 -0.13 -8.24 4.20
N VAL A 158 -1.07 -9.16 4.32
CA VAL A 158 -1.25 -10.01 5.52
C VAL A 158 -0.32 -11.21 5.49
N CYS A 159 -0.19 -11.84 4.32
CA CYS A 159 0.74 -12.94 4.14
C CYS A 159 2.20 -12.48 4.29
N GLY A 160 2.49 -11.22 3.92
CA GLY A 160 3.85 -10.67 3.94
C GLY A 160 4.55 -10.77 5.29
N PRO A 161 4.03 -10.20 6.37
CA PRO A 161 4.65 -10.29 7.69
C PRO A 161 4.77 -11.72 8.21
N ILE A 162 3.78 -12.58 7.95
CA ILE A 162 3.79 -13.97 8.38
C ILE A 162 4.90 -14.76 7.65
N LEU A 163 4.90 -14.69 6.32
CA LEU A 163 5.91 -15.38 5.50
C LEU A 163 7.29 -14.78 5.68
N GLY A 164 7.37 -13.43 5.73
CA GLY A 164 8.62 -12.71 5.89
C GLY A 164 9.27 -12.98 7.25
N GLY A 165 8.47 -12.98 8.33
CA GLY A 165 8.94 -13.34 9.65
C GLY A 165 9.45 -14.78 9.69
N TRP A 166 8.65 -15.74 9.20
CA TRP A 166 9.04 -17.14 9.17
C TRP A 166 10.32 -17.39 8.33
N ILE A 167 10.41 -16.75 7.15
CA ILE A 167 11.60 -16.86 6.29
C ILE A 167 12.82 -16.25 6.98
N SER A 168 12.69 -15.07 7.58
CA SER A 168 13.80 -14.38 8.25
C SER A 168 14.29 -15.12 9.49
N ASP A 169 13.37 -15.79 10.20
CA ASP A 169 13.70 -16.54 11.41
C ASP A 169 14.32 -17.94 11.13
N ASN A 170 13.99 -18.56 9.98
CA ASN A 170 14.35 -19.97 9.69
C ASN A 170 15.26 -20.16 8.46
N LEU A 171 15.35 -19.17 7.57
CA LEU A 171 16.11 -19.21 6.32
C LEU A 171 16.97 -17.94 6.19
N THR A 172 17.65 -17.78 5.05
CA THR A 172 18.34 -16.53 4.73
C THR A 172 17.36 -15.51 4.15
N TRP A 173 17.62 -14.22 4.38
CA TRP A 173 16.80 -13.13 3.84
C TRP A 173 16.61 -13.19 2.31
N SER A 174 17.54 -13.76 1.57
CA SER A 174 17.46 -13.94 0.11
C SER A 174 16.19 -14.66 -0.33
N TRP A 175 15.65 -15.55 0.50
CA TRP A 175 14.44 -16.31 0.20
C TRP A 175 13.18 -15.47 0.11
N ILE A 176 13.16 -14.28 0.73
CA ILE A 176 12.02 -13.34 0.55
C ILE A 176 11.86 -12.92 -0.92
N PHE A 177 12.96 -12.91 -1.66
CA PHE A 177 12.97 -12.60 -3.08
C PHE A 177 12.82 -13.86 -3.94
N PHE A 178 13.46 -14.97 -3.58
CA PHE A 178 13.38 -16.22 -4.34
C PHE A 178 11.97 -16.81 -4.38
N ILE A 179 11.13 -16.59 -3.36
CA ILE A 179 9.73 -17.04 -3.34
C ILE A 179 8.92 -16.49 -4.55
N ASN A 180 9.30 -15.33 -5.06
CA ASN A 180 8.66 -14.72 -6.22
C ASN A 180 8.99 -15.44 -7.54
N VAL A 181 10.12 -16.16 -7.60
CA VAL A 181 10.59 -16.78 -8.85
C VAL A 181 9.63 -17.87 -9.35
N PRO A 182 9.29 -18.89 -8.57
CA PRO A 182 8.34 -19.92 -9.03
C PRO A 182 6.96 -19.34 -9.28
N ILE A 183 6.47 -18.40 -8.46
CA ILE A 183 5.16 -17.78 -8.63
C ILE A 183 5.12 -16.99 -9.94
N GLY A 184 6.16 -16.19 -10.22
CA GLY A 184 6.24 -15.38 -11.43
C GLY A 184 6.32 -16.20 -12.71
N ILE A 185 7.07 -17.31 -12.71
CA ILE A 185 7.16 -18.23 -13.86
C ILE A 185 5.78 -18.86 -14.14
N VAL A 186 5.10 -19.38 -13.11
CA VAL A 186 3.77 -19.97 -13.25
C VAL A 186 2.76 -18.94 -13.73
N CYS A 187 2.79 -17.73 -13.17
CA CYS A 187 1.96 -16.61 -13.59
C CYS A 187 2.19 -16.26 -15.07
N ALA A 188 3.44 -16.08 -15.48
CA ALA A 188 3.78 -15.70 -16.86
C ALA A 188 3.33 -16.76 -17.87
N ILE A 189 3.57 -18.04 -17.58
CA ILE A 189 3.13 -19.15 -18.45
C ILE A 189 1.59 -19.22 -18.49
N GLY A 190 0.92 -19.13 -17.35
CA GLY A 190 -0.54 -19.15 -17.24
C GLY A 190 -1.18 -18.00 -18.02
N CYS A 191 -0.65 -16.79 -17.87
CA CYS A 191 -1.13 -15.61 -18.61
C CYS A 191 -0.82 -15.69 -20.10
N ALA A 192 0.38 -16.10 -20.49
CA ALA A 192 0.76 -16.22 -21.91
C ALA A 192 -0.12 -17.24 -22.67
N ARG A 193 -0.49 -18.35 -21.99
CA ARG A 193 -1.37 -19.37 -22.57
C ARG A 193 -2.85 -18.96 -22.53
N GLY A 194 -3.33 -18.50 -21.38
CA GLY A 194 -4.74 -18.17 -21.17
C GLY A 194 -5.21 -16.91 -21.91
N LEU A 195 -4.29 -15.98 -22.18
CA LEU A 195 -4.57 -14.71 -22.86
C LEU A 195 -4.10 -14.70 -24.32
N LYS A 196 -3.71 -15.85 -24.88
CA LYS A 196 -3.25 -15.96 -26.28
C LYS A 196 -4.34 -15.44 -27.24
N GLY A 197 -3.94 -14.50 -28.13
CA GLY A 197 -4.86 -13.92 -29.13
C GLY A 197 -5.84 -12.87 -28.56
N ARG A 198 -5.69 -12.48 -27.29
CA ARG A 198 -6.55 -11.47 -26.62
C ARG A 198 -5.91 -10.10 -26.48
N ASP A 199 -4.72 -9.93 -27.02
CA ASP A 199 -4.03 -8.65 -26.97
C ASP A 199 -4.68 -7.66 -27.95
N THR A 200 -4.90 -6.44 -27.51
CA THR A 200 -5.34 -5.35 -28.40
C THR A 200 -4.16 -4.86 -29.22
N PRO A 201 -4.36 -4.59 -30.53
CA PRO A 201 -3.31 -3.99 -31.34
C PRO A 201 -2.80 -2.70 -30.73
N GLY A 202 -1.49 -2.62 -30.49
CA GLY A 202 -0.86 -1.43 -29.94
C GLY A 202 -1.01 -0.23 -30.88
N ARG A 203 -1.26 0.95 -30.32
CA ARG A 203 -1.23 2.22 -31.05
C ARG A 203 0.15 2.84 -30.91
N LYS A 204 0.72 3.34 -32.02
CA LYS A 204 1.99 4.09 -31.99
C LYS A 204 1.74 5.47 -31.37
N LEU A 205 1.85 5.55 -30.06
CA LEU A 205 1.80 6.83 -29.33
C LEU A 205 3.23 7.39 -29.19
N PRO A 206 3.43 8.71 -29.36
CA PRO A 206 4.70 9.35 -29.07
C PRO A 206 5.05 9.18 -27.60
N VAL A 207 6.34 9.21 -27.28
CA VAL A 207 6.83 9.23 -25.89
C VAL A 207 6.99 10.69 -25.50
N ASP A 208 6.29 11.11 -24.47
CA ASP A 208 6.53 12.39 -23.82
C ASP A 208 7.74 12.26 -22.89
N GLY A 209 8.93 12.47 -23.43
CA GLY A 209 10.18 12.39 -22.66
C GLY A 209 10.33 13.51 -21.63
N VAL A 210 9.70 14.66 -21.86
CA VAL A 210 9.78 15.82 -20.95
C VAL A 210 8.88 15.57 -19.74
N GLY A 211 7.62 15.19 -19.96
CA GLY A 211 6.70 14.84 -18.87
C GLY A 211 7.21 13.67 -18.03
N LEU A 212 7.82 12.66 -18.70
CA LEU A 212 8.47 11.54 -18.00
C LEU A 212 9.66 12.02 -17.14
N GLY A 213 10.54 12.85 -17.67
CA GLY A 213 11.68 13.38 -16.93
C GLY A 213 11.24 14.18 -15.70
N MET A 214 10.23 15.04 -15.85
CA MET A 214 9.66 15.79 -14.74
C MET A 214 9.04 14.85 -13.69
N LEU A 215 8.28 13.84 -14.12
CA LEU A 215 7.68 12.83 -13.24
C LEU A 215 8.75 12.12 -12.39
N VAL A 216 9.83 11.66 -13.03
CA VAL A 216 10.96 11.01 -12.34
C VAL A 216 11.56 11.93 -11.28
N VAL A 217 11.84 13.17 -11.64
CA VAL A 217 12.52 14.12 -10.74
C VAL A 217 11.67 14.41 -9.50
N TRP A 218 10.40 14.79 -9.67
CA TRP A 218 9.60 15.19 -8.52
C TRP A 218 9.18 13.99 -7.64
N VAL A 219 8.89 12.82 -8.24
CA VAL A 219 8.57 11.61 -7.46
C VAL A 219 9.78 11.12 -6.69
N ALA A 220 10.98 11.10 -7.32
CA ALA A 220 12.21 10.73 -6.64
C ALA A 220 12.55 11.70 -5.50
N ALA A 221 12.49 13.01 -5.76
CA ALA A 221 12.74 14.02 -4.74
C ALA A 221 11.75 13.91 -3.57
N LEU A 222 10.45 13.73 -3.85
CA LEU A 222 9.43 13.53 -2.82
C LEU A 222 9.71 12.26 -2.00
N GLN A 223 10.00 11.14 -2.64
CA GLN A 223 10.21 9.88 -1.95
C GLN A 223 11.45 9.91 -1.04
N ILE A 224 12.58 10.44 -1.55
CA ILE A 224 13.80 10.59 -0.76
C ILE A 224 13.58 11.57 0.41
N MET A 225 12.88 12.68 0.17
CA MET A 225 12.52 13.65 1.22
C MET A 225 11.69 12.97 2.33
N LEU A 226 10.70 12.16 1.97
CA LEU A 226 9.82 11.50 2.93
C LEU A 226 10.55 10.41 3.74
N ASP A 227 11.50 9.71 3.10
CA ASP A 227 12.26 8.64 3.72
C ASP A 227 13.34 9.19 4.66
N GLN A 228 14.12 10.17 4.18
CA GLN A 228 15.24 10.76 4.93
C GLN A 228 14.84 11.91 5.84
N GLY A 229 13.63 12.43 5.68
CA GLY A 229 13.17 13.65 6.39
C GLY A 229 13.21 13.50 7.90
N LYS A 230 12.81 12.35 8.41
CA LYS A 230 12.81 12.03 9.83
C LYS A 230 14.23 12.06 10.40
N ASP A 231 15.16 11.34 9.77
CA ASP A 231 16.53 11.17 10.28
C ASP A 231 17.39 12.43 10.11
N ALA A 232 17.00 13.29 9.17
CA ALA A 232 17.65 14.58 8.90
C ALA A 232 17.00 15.77 9.62
N ASP A 233 16.12 15.53 10.59
CA ASP A 233 15.34 16.57 11.31
C ASP A 233 14.59 17.54 10.37
N TRP A 234 14.03 16.96 9.28
CA TRP A 234 13.19 17.63 8.29
C TRP A 234 13.82 18.92 7.73
N PHE A 235 13.09 20.03 7.81
CA PHE A 235 13.49 21.32 7.21
C PHE A 235 14.69 22.00 7.92
N SER A 236 15.25 21.39 8.96
CA SER A 236 16.54 21.81 9.53
C SER A 236 17.71 21.43 8.62
N SER A 237 17.54 20.41 7.77
CA SER A 237 18.56 19.97 6.80
C SER A 237 18.42 20.70 5.47
N PRO A 238 19.50 21.34 4.96
CA PRO A 238 19.50 21.95 3.63
C PRO A 238 19.17 20.95 2.50
N MET A 239 19.57 19.69 2.64
CA MET A 239 19.27 18.63 1.68
C MET A 239 17.75 18.40 1.58
N ILE A 240 17.05 18.29 2.70
CA ILE A 240 15.62 18.09 2.74
C ILE A 240 14.87 19.31 2.18
N VAL A 241 15.35 20.53 2.45
CA VAL A 241 14.79 21.75 1.86
C VAL A 241 14.92 21.75 0.34
N VAL A 242 16.08 21.37 -0.19
CA VAL A 242 16.29 21.27 -1.65
C VAL A 242 15.38 20.20 -2.26
N LEU A 243 15.26 19.03 -1.62
CA LEU A 243 14.37 17.97 -2.09
C LEU A 243 12.90 18.39 -2.05
N ALA A 244 12.47 19.14 -1.01
CA ALA A 244 11.12 19.68 -0.90
C ALA A 244 10.82 20.68 -2.03
N ILE A 245 11.77 21.57 -2.34
CA ILE A 245 11.65 22.53 -3.45
C ILE A 245 11.58 21.78 -4.78
N LEU A 246 12.48 20.81 -5.00
CA LEU A 246 12.48 20.01 -6.23
C LEU A 246 11.19 19.20 -6.39
N ALA A 247 10.67 18.63 -5.32
CA ALA A 247 9.40 17.90 -5.33
C ALA A 247 8.22 18.84 -5.63
N GLY A 248 8.14 19.99 -4.93
CA GLY A 248 7.03 20.93 -5.09
C GLY A 248 7.04 21.64 -6.45
N VAL A 249 8.17 22.20 -6.84
CA VAL A 249 8.33 22.88 -8.14
C VAL A 249 8.21 21.89 -9.29
N GLY A 250 8.84 20.70 -9.14
CA GLY A 250 8.76 19.63 -10.13
C GLY A 250 7.34 19.11 -10.32
N PHE A 251 6.57 18.95 -9.24
CA PHE A 251 5.15 18.57 -9.30
C PHE A 251 4.31 19.62 -10.02
N ILE A 252 4.48 20.92 -9.70
CA ILE A 252 3.73 22.00 -10.35
C ILE A 252 4.11 22.09 -11.83
N ALA A 253 5.39 22.01 -12.17
CA ALA A 253 5.86 22.04 -13.55
C ALA A 253 5.33 20.83 -14.35
N TRP A 254 5.36 19.63 -13.76
CA TRP A 254 4.79 18.43 -14.36
C TRP A 254 3.27 18.57 -14.56
N LEU A 255 2.56 19.10 -13.57
CA LEU A 255 1.11 19.28 -13.66
C LEU A 255 0.73 20.27 -14.79
N ILE A 256 1.46 21.39 -14.91
CA ILE A 256 1.27 22.36 -15.98
C ILE A 256 1.54 21.69 -17.33
N TRP A 257 2.62 20.92 -17.43
CA TRP A 257 2.99 20.20 -18.65
C TRP A 257 1.90 19.23 -19.08
N GLU A 258 1.46 18.33 -18.18
CA GLU A 258 0.42 17.32 -18.46
C GLU A 258 -0.94 17.93 -18.86
N VAL A 259 -1.25 19.13 -18.39
CA VAL A 259 -2.50 19.85 -18.77
C VAL A 259 -2.37 20.57 -20.10
N THR A 260 -1.15 21.01 -20.49
CA THR A 260 -0.91 21.85 -21.68
C THR A 260 -0.40 21.06 -22.88
N ASP A 261 0.23 19.91 -22.67
CA ASP A 261 0.73 19.09 -23.77
C ASP A 261 -0.41 18.42 -24.57
N ARG A 262 -0.15 18.24 -25.89
CA ARG A 262 -1.12 17.62 -26.81
C ARG A 262 -1.20 16.10 -26.66
N HIS A 263 -0.19 15.46 -26.12
CA HIS A 263 -0.08 14.02 -25.97
C HIS A 263 0.42 13.64 -24.58
N PRO A 264 -0.28 14.07 -23.51
CA PRO A 264 0.17 13.86 -22.16
C PRO A 264 0.33 12.36 -21.85
N MET A 265 1.32 12.02 -21.04
CA MET A 265 1.51 10.65 -20.58
C MET A 265 0.44 10.22 -19.58
N THR A 266 -0.01 11.19 -18.77
CA THR A 266 -1.00 10.97 -17.72
C THR A 266 -2.26 11.78 -18.04
N ASP A 267 -3.33 11.12 -18.47
CA ASP A 267 -4.61 11.80 -18.78
C ASP A 267 -5.30 12.28 -17.50
N LEU A 268 -5.09 13.56 -17.16
CA LEU A 268 -5.72 14.22 -16.02
C LEU A 268 -7.19 14.57 -16.26
N SER A 269 -7.74 14.33 -17.47
CA SER A 269 -9.13 14.68 -17.79
C SER A 269 -10.16 13.97 -16.91
N ALA A 270 -9.79 12.86 -16.29
CA ALA A 270 -10.62 12.13 -15.34
C ALA A 270 -11.03 13.01 -14.13
N PHE A 271 -10.19 13.97 -13.70
CA PHE A 271 -10.51 14.91 -12.59
C PHE A 271 -11.65 15.89 -12.93
N ARG A 272 -12.06 16.02 -14.19
CA ARG A 272 -13.27 16.76 -14.56
C ARG A 272 -14.54 16.07 -14.04
N SER A 273 -14.48 14.78 -13.79
CA SER A 273 -15.57 14.05 -13.12
C SER A 273 -15.53 14.34 -11.61
N ARG A 274 -16.65 14.86 -11.08
CA ARG A 274 -16.79 15.10 -9.64
C ARG A 274 -16.61 13.83 -8.81
N ASN A 275 -17.12 12.69 -9.31
CA ASN A 275 -16.98 11.41 -8.63
C ASN A 275 -15.53 10.96 -8.58
N PHE A 276 -14.77 11.17 -9.66
CA PHE A 276 -13.34 10.84 -9.68
C PHE A 276 -12.57 11.71 -8.69
N ALA A 277 -12.74 13.03 -8.72
CA ALA A 277 -12.04 13.95 -7.83
C ALA A 277 -12.31 13.67 -6.34
N VAL A 278 -13.59 13.54 -5.96
CA VAL A 278 -14.00 13.22 -4.58
C VAL A 278 -13.54 11.81 -4.19
N GLY A 279 -13.70 10.83 -5.09
CA GLY A 279 -13.29 9.46 -4.85
C GLY A 279 -11.78 9.31 -4.66
N VAL A 280 -10.97 9.97 -5.51
CA VAL A 280 -9.49 9.99 -5.36
C VAL A 280 -9.10 10.65 -4.04
N ALA A 281 -9.67 11.82 -3.70
CA ALA A 281 -9.37 12.50 -2.44
C ALA A 281 -9.69 11.61 -1.23
N GLY A 282 -10.89 11.03 -1.18
CA GLY A 282 -11.29 10.14 -0.10
C GLY A 282 -10.48 8.85 -0.05
N PHE A 283 -10.14 8.29 -1.22
CA PHE A 283 -9.30 7.08 -1.29
C PHE A 283 -7.87 7.36 -0.83
N CYS A 284 -7.25 8.46 -1.26
CA CYS A 284 -5.90 8.83 -0.86
C CYS A 284 -5.79 9.08 0.63
N LEU A 285 -6.69 9.87 1.20
CA LEU A 285 -6.67 10.19 2.63
C LEU A 285 -7.01 8.97 3.50
N GLY A 286 -8.05 8.21 3.12
CA GLY A 286 -8.45 7.01 3.84
C GLY A 286 -7.40 5.89 3.72
N TYR A 287 -6.83 5.69 2.53
CA TYR A 287 -5.74 4.73 2.34
C TYR A 287 -4.47 5.17 3.07
N GLY A 288 -4.16 6.46 3.07
CA GLY A 288 -3.02 7.00 3.81
C GLY A 288 -3.13 6.69 5.31
N ALA A 289 -4.27 7.00 5.93
CA ALA A 289 -4.51 6.70 7.35
C ALA A 289 -4.50 5.18 7.62
N PHE A 290 -5.07 4.37 6.73
CA PHE A 290 -5.00 2.90 6.81
C PHE A 290 -3.55 2.39 6.72
N PHE A 291 -2.79 2.86 5.73
CA PHE A 291 -1.43 2.40 5.47
C PHE A 291 -0.47 2.81 6.60
N SER A 292 -0.62 4.02 7.15
CA SER A 292 0.09 4.47 8.34
C SER A 292 -0.07 3.51 9.52
N ASN A 293 -1.31 3.09 9.79
CA ASN A 293 -1.58 2.11 10.84
C ASN A 293 -0.97 0.73 10.53
N THR A 294 -0.95 0.34 9.25
CA THR A 294 -0.38 -0.94 8.80
C THR A 294 1.14 -0.97 8.96
N VAL A 295 1.81 0.17 8.81
CA VAL A 295 3.26 0.31 9.05
C VAL A 295 3.57 0.42 10.55
N LEU A 296 2.81 1.25 11.27
CA LEU A 296 3.11 1.56 12.66
C LEU A 296 2.81 0.39 13.62
N LEU A 297 1.73 -0.36 13.39
CA LEU A 297 1.30 -1.43 14.29
C LEU A 297 2.35 -2.53 14.47
N PRO A 298 2.89 -3.18 13.41
CA PRO A 298 3.90 -4.22 13.57
C PRO A 298 5.21 -3.66 14.17
N LEU A 299 5.57 -2.42 13.84
CA LEU A 299 6.74 -1.77 14.41
C LEU A 299 6.56 -1.58 15.93
N TRP A 300 5.42 -1.07 16.36
CA TRP A 300 5.06 -0.93 17.78
C TRP A 300 5.05 -2.27 18.52
N LEU A 301 4.46 -3.33 17.94
CA LEU A 301 4.42 -4.67 18.53
C LEU A 301 5.83 -5.25 18.74
N GLN A 302 6.72 -5.07 17.75
CA GLN A 302 8.07 -5.63 17.80
C GLN A 302 9.01 -4.83 18.72
N THR A 303 8.98 -3.49 18.61
CA THR A 303 9.93 -2.63 19.34
C THR A 303 9.52 -2.38 20.79
N GLN A 304 8.21 -2.29 21.07
CA GLN A 304 7.72 -1.91 22.40
C GLN A 304 7.14 -3.06 23.20
N LEU A 305 6.46 -4.03 22.56
CA LEU A 305 5.88 -5.18 23.23
C LEU A 305 6.75 -6.44 23.16
N GLY A 306 7.90 -6.39 22.44
CA GLY A 306 8.84 -7.50 22.35
C GLY A 306 8.30 -8.70 21.54
N TYR A 307 7.29 -8.50 20.71
CA TYR A 307 6.80 -9.55 19.82
C TYR A 307 7.84 -9.86 18.74
N ILE A 308 8.07 -11.13 18.46
CA ILE A 308 8.83 -11.53 17.26
C ILE A 308 7.97 -11.25 16.02
N ALA A 309 8.60 -11.12 14.86
CA ALA A 309 7.94 -10.74 13.60
C ALA A 309 6.76 -11.66 13.26
N THR A 310 6.89 -12.97 13.48
CA THR A 310 5.83 -13.96 13.26
C THR A 310 4.58 -13.66 14.11
N TRP A 311 4.74 -13.39 15.40
CA TRP A 311 3.60 -13.08 16.28
C TRP A 311 2.96 -11.73 15.95
N ALA A 312 3.75 -10.72 15.58
CA ALA A 312 3.23 -9.45 15.11
C ALA A 312 2.39 -9.64 13.82
N GLY A 313 2.85 -10.50 12.90
CA GLY A 313 2.10 -10.89 11.70
C GLY A 313 0.79 -11.62 12.03
N LEU A 314 0.79 -12.52 13.01
CA LEU A 314 -0.41 -13.24 13.45
C LEU A 314 -1.45 -12.32 14.09
N VAL A 315 -1.03 -11.26 14.80
CA VAL A 315 -1.97 -10.22 15.29
C VAL A 315 -2.67 -9.53 14.11
N MET A 316 -1.97 -9.30 13.01
CA MET A 316 -2.50 -8.63 11.81
C MET A 316 -3.31 -9.55 10.90
N ALA A 317 -3.11 -10.85 10.96
CA ALA A 317 -3.71 -11.86 10.08
C ALA A 317 -5.26 -11.80 10.00
N PRO A 318 -6.01 -11.56 11.08
CA PRO A 318 -7.47 -11.47 11.03
C PRO A 318 -7.98 -10.41 10.05
N ALA A 319 -7.26 -9.28 9.90
CA ALA A 319 -7.70 -8.21 8.99
C ALA A 319 -7.78 -8.68 7.53
N GLY A 320 -6.77 -9.42 7.07
CA GLY A 320 -6.80 -9.92 5.71
C GLY A 320 -7.74 -11.11 5.50
N LEU A 321 -7.80 -12.02 6.47
CA LEU A 321 -8.71 -13.16 6.42
C LEU A 321 -10.16 -12.69 6.26
N VAL A 322 -10.57 -11.73 7.10
CA VAL A 322 -11.92 -11.13 7.04
C VAL A 322 -12.11 -10.35 5.74
N ALA A 323 -11.12 -9.54 5.32
CA ALA A 323 -11.22 -8.77 4.08
C ALA A 323 -11.44 -9.67 2.86
N VAL A 324 -10.73 -10.80 2.76
CA VAL A 324 -10.90 -11.78 1.69
C VAL A 324 -12.32 -12.33 1.65
N VAL A 325 -12.89 -12.70 2.79
CA VAL A 325 -14.25 -13.24 2.89
C VAL A 325 -15.32 -12.17 2.63
N VAL A 326 -15.11 -10.97 3.14
CA VAL A 326 -16.07 -9.86 3.08
C VAL A 326 -16.11 -9.18 1.72
N SER A 327 -14.99 -9.14 0.96
CA SER A 327 -14.95 -8.43 -0.33
C SER A 327 -16.00 -8.87 -1.35
N PRO A 328 -16.25 -10.18 -1.60
CA PRO A 328 -17.32 -10.61 -2.48
C PRO A 328 -18.72 -10.25 -1.94
N ILE A 329 -18.89 -10.32 -0.62
CA ILE A 329 -20.15 -9.95 0.06
C ILE A 329 -20.39 -8.45 -0.11
N ALA A 330 -19.36 -7.62 0.13
CA ALA A 330 -19.41 -6.18 -0.07
C ALA A 330 -19.81 -5.82 -1.50
N ALA A 331 -19.21 -6.47 -2.51
CA ALA A 331 -19.57 -6.26 -3.90
C ALA A 331 -21.06 -6.56 -4.19
N LYS A 332 -21.60 -7.66 -3.62
CA LYS A 332 -23.01 -8.04 -3.76
C LYS A 332 -23.94 -7.06 -3.02
N VAL A 333 -23.56 -6.62 -1.83
CA VAL A 333 -24.31 -5.63 -1.05
C VAL A 333 -24.35 -4.29 -1.77
N MET A 334 -23.22 -3.85 -2.32
CA MET A 334 -23.10 -2.58 -3.05
C MET A 334 -23.89 -2.53 -4.35
N SER A 335 -24.25 -3.67 -4.95
CA SER A 335 -25.19 -3.68 -6.08
C SER A 335 -26.63 -3.27 -5.69
N ARG A 336 -26.95 -3.27 -4.40
CA ARG A 336 -28.28 -2.95 -3.86
C ARG A 336 -28.33 -1.66 -3.03
N ILE A 337 -27.20 -1.18 -2.55
CA ILE A 337 -27.07 -0.03 -1.65
C ILE A 337 -26.28 1.08 -2.34
N ASP A 338 -26.53 2.33 -1.93
CA ASP A 338 -25.76 3.48 -2.41
C ASP A 338 -24.27 3.31 -2.03
N THR A 339 -23.40 3.40 -3.03
CA THR A 339 -21.94 3.26 -2.86
C THR A 339 -21.37 4.24 -1.83
N ARG A 340 -21.96 5.45 -1.72
CA ARG A 340 -21.57 6.46 -0.73
C ARG A 340 -21.84 5.98 0.70
N LEU A 341 -22.98 5.31 0.92
CA LEU A 341 -23.30 4.73 2.22
C LEU A 341 -22.32 3.60 2.57
N SER A 342 -22.02 2.73 1.61
CA SER A 342 -21.01 1.66 1.81
C SER A 342 -19.63 2.23 2.13
N ALA A 343 -19.21 3.31 1.47
CA ALA A 343 -17.98 4.02 1.78
C ALA A 343 -18.00 4.61 3.19
N SER A 344 -19.12 5.24 3.58
CA SER A 344 -19.30 5.82 4.92
C SER A 344 -19.24 4.75 6.03
N VAL A 345 -19.89 3.61 5.83
CA VAL A 345 -19.82 2.48 6.77
C VAL A 345 -18.40 1.94 6.89
N ALA A 346 -17.69 1.80 5.77
CA ALA A 346 -16.29 1.35 5.79
C ALA A 346 -15.38 2.32 6.56
N LEU A 347 -15.53 3.63 6.33
CA LEU A 347 -14.77 4.65 7.05
C LEU A 347 -15.10 4.66 8.55
N ALA A 348 -16.37 4.49 8.92
CA ALA A 348 -16.79 4.37 10.31
C ALA A 348 -16.18 3.13 10.99
N LEU A 349 -16.16 1.98 10.31
CA LEU A 349 -15.51 0.76 10.82
C LEU A 349 -13.99 0.92 10.96
N PHE A 350 -13.32 1.58 10.00
CA PHE A 350 -11.90 1.91 10.14
C PHE A 350 -11.63 2.83 11.33
N GLY A 351 -12.49 3.85 11.50
CA GLY A 351 -12.44 4.74 12.66
C GLY A 351 -12.61 3.98 13.97
N ALA A 352 -13.60 3.09 14.05
CA ALA A 352 -13.81 2.24 15.21
C ALA A 352 -12.60 1.35 15.52
N ALA A 353 -12.02 0.69 14.52
CA ALA A 353 -10.81 -0.12 14.68
C ALA A 353 -9.62 0.72 15.17
N ALA A 354 -9.48 1.94 14.69
CA ALA A 354 -8.42 2.85 15.11
C ALA A 354 -8.62 3.32 16.57
N PHE A 355 -9.84 3.68 16.97
CA PHE A 355 -10.16 4.01 18.37
C PHE A 355 -10.02 2.82 19.32
N MET A 356 -10.38 1.61 18.90
CA MET A 356 -10.12 0.40 19.69
C MET A 356 -8.62 0.24 19.96
N ARG A 357 -7.76 0.48 18.97
CA ARG A 357 -6.29 0.47 19.17
C ARG A 357 -5.82 1.58 20.06
N ALA A 358 -6.38 2.78 19.94
CA ALA A 358 -6.04 3.91 20.81
C ALA A 358 -6.38 3.65 22.29
N GLY A 359 -7.27 2.71 22.58
CA GLY A 359 -7.61 2.28 23.94
C GLY A 359 -6.79 1.07 24.46
N LEU A 360 -5.80 0.57 23.70
CA LEU A 360 -4.97 -0.54 24.15
C LEU A 360 -3.95 -0.09 25.22
N THR A 361 -3.56 -1.03 26.06
CA THR A 361 -2.47 -0.86 27.02
C THR A 361 -1.27 -1.69 26.61
N PRO A 362 -0.05 -1.38 27.04
CA PRO A 362 1.13 -2.20 26.76
C PRO A 362 1.02 -3.65 27.26
N ASP A 363 0.20 -3.89 28.28
CA ASP A 363 -0.05 -5.24 28.83
C ASP A 363 -1.24 -5.94 28.18
N ALA A 364 -1.75 -5.45 27.02
CA ALA A 364 -2.89 -6.02 26.35
C ALA A 364 -2.60 -7.46 25.89
N SER A 365 -3.57 -8.34 26.13
CA SER A 365 -3.48 -9.73 25.66
C SER A 365 -3.48 -9.82 24.13
N PHE A 366 -2.96 -10.92 23.59
CA PHE A 366 -2.98 -11.18 22.13
C PHE A 366 -4.39 -11.02 21.55
N ALA A 367 -5.42 -11.50 22.23
CA ALA A 367 -6.81 -11.39 21.78
C ALA A 367 -7.27 -9.91 21.72
N ALA A 368 -6.89 -9.09 22.70
CA ALA A 368 -7.20 -7.67 22.71
C ALA A 368 -6.49 -6.90 21.58
N LEU A 369 -5.26 -7.28 21.25
CA LEU A 369 -4.49 -6.73 20.12
C LEU A 369 -5.08 -7.15 18.76
N ALA A 370 -5.58 -8.40 18.65
CA ALA A 370 -6.14 -8.95 17.42
C ALA A 370 -7.58 -8.48 17.15
N LEU A 371 -8.37 -8.12 18.19
CA LEU A 371 -9.77 -7.73 18.05
C LEU A 371 -9.99 -6.54 17.09
N PRO A 372 -9.23 -5.42 17.16
CA PRO A 372 -9.33 -4.33 16.19
C PRO A 372 -9.06 -4.77 14.74
N MET A 373 -8.27 -5.84 14.53
CA MET A 373 -7.97 -6.36 13.20
C MET A 373 -9.17 -7.05 12.55
N TRP A 374 -10.04 -7.70 13.32
CA TRP A 374 -11.30 -8.25 12.81
C TRP A 374 -12.22 -7.14 12.27
N VAL A 375 -12.34 -6.03 13.03
CA VAL A 375 -13.12 -4.86 12.61
C VAL A 375 -12.49 -4.20 11.39
N GLN A 376 -11.16 -4.07 11.36
CA GLN A 376 -10.41 -3.53 10.22
C GLN A 376 -10.63 -4.36 8.95
N GLY A 377 -10.67 -5.68 9.06
CA GLY A 377 -10.92 -6.56 7.92
C GLY A 377 -12.30 -6.35 7.30
N LEU A 378 -13.34 -6.17 8.14
CA LEU A 378 -14.67 -5.77 7.67
C LEU A 378 -14.61 -4.44 6.91
N ALA A 379 -13.94 -3.44 7.48
CA ALA A 379 -13.77 -2.14 6.86
C ALA A 379 -13.06 -2.23 5.51
N MET A 380 -11.97 -3.01 5.41
CA MET A 380 -11.19 -3.19 4.18
C MET A 380 -12.04 -3.73 3.03
N GLY A 381 -12.86 -4.77 3.28
CA GLY A 381 -13.70 -5.39 2.26
C GLY A 381 -14.65 -4.40 1.58
N PHE A 382 -15.26 -3.51 2.37
CA PHE A 382 -16.15 -2.46 1.86
C PHE A 382 -15.39 -1.27 1.28
N PHE A 383 -14.33 -0.80 1.93
CA PHE A 383 -13.61 0.43 1.58
C PHE A 383 -13.03 0.40 0.18
N PHE A 384 -12.18 -0.59 -0.12
CA PHE A 384 -11.50 -0.64 -1.42
C PHE A 384 -12.50 -0.76 -2.56
N THR A 385 -13.51 -1.64 -2.40
CA THR A 385 -14.54 -1.83 -3.42
C THR A 385 -15.37 -0.55 -3.63
N ALA A 386 -15.76 0.12 -2.54
CA ALA A 386 -16.55 1.35 -2.60
C ALA A 386 -15.77 2.50 -3.24
N MET A 387 -14.52 2.71 -2.81
CA MET A 387 -13.69 3.81 -3.33
C MET A 387 -13.38 3.66 -4.81
N ILE A 388 -13.03 2.46 -5.28
CA ILE A 388 -12.78 2.19 -6.69
C ILE A 388 -14.07 2.38 -7.51
N THR A 389 -15.20 1.86 -7.03
CA THR A 389 -16.48 1.97 -7.73
C THR A 389 -16.93 3.43 -7.84
N LEU A 390 -16.81 4.19 -6.74
CA LEU A 390 -17.19 5.61 -6.70
C LEU A 390 -16.29 6.44 -7.62
N SER A 391 -14.97 6.27 -7.52
CA SER A 391 -14.00 7.03 -8.31
C SER A 391 -14.15 6.79 -9.80
N LEU A 392 -14.37 5.56 -10.23
CA LEU A 392 -14.46 5.19 -11.63
C LEU A 392 -15.89 5.30 -12.20
N SER A 393 -16.87 5.71 -11.37
CA SER A 393 -18.25 5.89 -11.82
C SER A 393 -18.37 7.05 -12.83
N GLY A 394 -18.97 6.74 -14.00
CA GLY A 394 -19.18 7.71 -15.07
C GLY A 394 -17.93 8.02 -15.91
N ILE A 395 -16.83 7.30 -15.74
CA ILE A 395 -15.67 7.39 -16.63
C ILE A 395 -15.93 6.55 -17.89
N PRO A 396 -15.73 7.12 -19.10
CA PRO A 396 -15.86 6.39 -20.35
C PRO A 396 -14.94 5.17 -20.42
N PRO A 397 -15.37 4.05 -21.07
CA PRO A 397 -14.61 2.81 -21.13
C PRO A 397 -13.20 2.96 -21.73
N ASP A 398 -13.03 3.82 -22.71
CA ASP A 398 -11.76 4.12 -23.38
C ASP A 398 -10.76 4.82 -22.45
N LYS A 399 -11.23 5.55 -21.44
CA LYS A 399 -10.42 6.28 -20.45
C LYS A 399 -10.21 5.50 -19.14
N LEU A 400 -10.88 4.38 -18.93
CA LEU A 400 -10.78 3.58 -17.71
C LEU A 400 -9.34 3.16 -17.37
N PRO A 401 -8.49 2.71 -18.32
CA PRO A 401 -7.11 2.34 -18.00
C PRO A 401 -6.30 3.50 -17.45
N ALA A 402 -6.40 4.68 -18.07
CA ALA A 402 -5.71 5.88 -17.63
C ALA A 402 -6.20 6.36 -16.25
N ALA A 403 -7.53 6.41 -16.04
CA ALA A 403 -8.12 6.78 -14.76
C ALA A 403 -7.73 5.80 -13.64
N THR A 404 -7.71 4.49 -13.90
CA THR A 404 -7.30 3.47 -12.94
C THR A 404 -5.82 3.61 -12.57
N SER A 405 -4.96 3.87 -13.56
CA SER A 405 -3.53 4.14 -13.35
C SER A 405 -3.32 5.36 -12.46
N LEU A 406 -3.99 6.47 -12.77
CA LEU A 406 -3.92 7.72 -12.01
C LEU A 406 -4.44 7.54 -10.57
N LEU A 407 -5.55 6.83 -10.39
CA LEU A 407 -6.11 6.50 -9.07
C LEU A 407 -5.12 5.70 -8.21
N ASN A 408 -4.48 4.68 -8.79
CA ASN A 408 -3.49 3.86 -8.08
C ASN A 408 -2.22 4.64 -7.77
N PHE A 409 -1.74 5.46 -8.70
CA PHE A 409 -0.61 6.34 -8.48
C PHE A 409 -0.85 7.29 -7.29
N ALA A 410 -1.96 8.02 -7.32
CA ALA A 410 -2.34 8.96 -6.25
C ALA A 410 -2.46 8.23 -4.90
N ARG A 411 -3.08 7.05 -4.87
CA ARG A 411 -3.23 6.22 -3.67
C ARG A 411 -1.89 5.76 -3.10
N ILE A 412 -0.99 5.23 -3.94
CA ILE A 412 0.31 4.72 -3.50
C ILE A 412 1.18 5.86 -2.96
N THR A 413 1.21 6.99 -3.68
CA THR A 413 1.95 8.19 -3.26
C THR A 413 1.40 8.73 -1.92
N ALA A 414 0.07 8.80 -1.77
CA ALA A 414 -0.56 9.21 -0.51
C ALA A 414 -0.24 8.24 0.64
N GLY A 415 -0.17 6.93 0.37
CA GLY A 415 0.22 5.93 1.36
C GLY A 415 1.63 6.13 1.88
N GLY A 416 2.60 6.32 0.99
CA GLY A 416 3.99 6.61 1.36
C GLY A 416 4.13 7.90 2.16
N PHE A 417 3.48 8.97 1.69
CA PHE A 417 3.44 10.25 2.41
C PHE A 417 2.86 10.12 3.83
N ALA A 418 1.73 9.44 3.95
CA ALA A 418 1.05 9.27 5.23
C ALA A 418 1.85 8.36 6.19
N ALA A 419 2.55 7.34 5.70
CA ALA A 419 3.43 6.51 6.51
C ALA A 419 4.59 7.32 7.09
N SER A 420 5.26 8.13 6.27
CA SER A 420 6.35 9.01 6.72
C SER A 420 5.87 10.04 7.75
N LEU A 421 4.70 10.65 7.53
CA LEU A 421 4.10 11.56 8.51
C LEU A 421 3.77 10.86 9.83
N ALA A 422 3.24 9.63 9.78
CA ALA A 422 2.87 8.88 10.97
C ALA A 422 4.08 8.50 11.81
N THR A 423 5.18 8.05 11.20
CA THR A 423 6.42 7.73 11.92
C THR A 423 7.04 8.99 12.53
N THR A 424 7.07 10.11 11.79
CA THR A 424 7.53 11.40 12.32
C THR A 424 6.67 11.89 13.50
N LEU A 425 5.35 11.76 13.37
CA LEU A 425 4.43 12.14 14.44
C LEU A 425 4.64 11.24 15.67
N TRP A 426 4.89 9.97 15.45
CA TRP A 426 5.16 9.00 16.51
C TRP A 426 6.39 9.42 17.34
N ASP A 427 7.51 9.75 16.67
CA ASP A 427 8.73 10.18 17.38
C ASP A 427 8.56 11.53 18.09
N ARG A 428 7.90 12.51 17.45
CA ARG A 428 7.64 13.81 18.09
C ARG A 428 6.72 13.68 19.30
N ARG A 429 5.74 12.79 19.23
CA ARG A 429 4.85 12.50 20.37
C ARG A 429 5.57 11.73 21.45
N GLU A 430 6.48 10.83 21.07
CA GLU A 430 7.35 10.14 22.04
C GLU A 430 8.16 11.13 22.85
N ALA A 431 8.88 12.05 22.20
CA ALA A 431 9.66 13.08 22.89
C ALA A 431 8.80 13.92 23.85
N LEU A 432 7.55 14.27 23.45
CA LEU A 432 6.61 14.97 24.30
C LEU A 432 6.19 14.14 25.53
N HIS A 433 5.84 12.87 25.33
CA HIS A 433 5.45 11.97 26.41
C HIS A 433 6.63 11.66 27.33
N GLN A 434 7.85 11.50 26.79
CA GLN A 434 9.06 11.31 27.56
C GLN A 434 9.30 12.50 28.49
N THR A 435 9.20 13.74 27.99
CA THR A 435 9.33 14.95 28.80
C THR A 435 8.31 14.99 29.95
N ARG A 436 7.03 14.72 29.65
CA ARG A 436 5.95 14.69 30.66
C ARG A 436 6.16 13.59 31.69
N LEU A 437 6.61 12.42 31.29
CA LEU A 437 6.92 11.34 32.22
C LEU A 437 8.12 11.69 33.09
N ALA A 438 9.17 12.28 32.53
CA ALA A 438 10.34 12.75 33.30
C ALA A 438 9.95 13.81 34.34
N GLU A 439 9.13 14.80 33.98
CA GLU A 439 8.58 15.80 34.90
C GLU A 439 7.76 15.14 36.03
N SER A 440 6.89 14.19 35.68
CA SER A 440 6.05 13.48 36.65
C SER A 440 6.86 12.60 37.61
N LEU A 441 7.94 11.98 37.15
CA LEU A 441 8.88 11.23 37.97
C LEU A 441 9.69 12.16 38.87
N GLY A 442 10.12 13.34 38.38
CA GLY A 442 10.81 14.34 39.14
C GLY A 442 9.98 14.92 40.32
N THR A 443 8.66 15.03 40.11
CA THR A 443 7.73 15.49 41.20
C THR A 443 7.34 14.39 42.18
N ARG A 444 7.68 13.12 41.91
CA ARG A 444 7.36 11.95 42.75
C ARG A 444 8.61 11.12 43.06
N PRO A 445 9.58 11.67 43.81
CA PRO A 445 10.85 10.96 44.08
C PRO A 445 10.65 9.62 44.79
N GLY A 446 9.60 9.47 45.61
CA GLY A 446 9.25 8.20 46.25
C GLY A 446 8.86 7.09 45.28
N ALA A 447 8.27 7.41 44.11
CA ALA A 447 7.93 6.40 43.10
C ALA A 447 9.18 5.86 42.38
N VAL A 448 10.17 6.74 42.12
CA VAL A 448 11.47 6.31 41.56
C VAL A 448 12.23 5.47 42.58
N ALA A 449 12.26 5.87 43.86
CA ALA A 449 12.92 5.12 44.93
C ALA A 449 12.30 3.71 45.06
N SER A 450 10.96 3.61 45.16
CA SER A 450 10.29 2.30 45.28
C SER A 450 10.50 1.40 44.05
N ALA A 451 10.53 1.97 42.83
CA ALA A 451 10.83 1.21 41.61
C ALA A 451 12.29 0.72 41.58
N THR A 452 13.24 1.57 41.98
CA THR A 452 14.65 1.18 42.11
C THR A 452 14.87 0.13 43.21
N ASP A 453 14.20 0.25 44.37
CA ASP A 453 14.27 -0.75 45.43
C ASP A 453 13.71 -2.12 45.00
N ALA A 454 12.59 -2.14 44.27
CA ALA A 454 12.06 -3.36 43.70
C ALA A 454 13.04 -4.02 42.70
N LEU A 455 13.72 -3.22 41.90
CA LEU A 455 14.73 -3.71 40.93
C LEU A 455 16.01 -4.18 41.65
N HIS A 456 16.37 -3.55 42.81
CA HIS A 456 17.45 -4.01 43.67
C HIS A 456 17.17 -5.41 44.27
N GLN A 457 15.91 -5.67 44.68
CA GLN A 457 15.50 -6.99 45.17
C GLN A 457 15.61 -8.07 44.09
N LEU A 458 15.53 -7.69 42.79
CA LEU A 458 15.75 -8.54 41.64
C LEU A 458 17.23 -8.66 41.22
N GLY A 459 18.17 -8.12 42.01
CA GLY A 459 19.59 -8.23 41.78
C GLY A 459 20.23 -7.16 40.88
N LEU A 460 19.50 -6.14 40.49
CA LEU A 460 20.04 -5.03 39.68
C LEU A 460 20.72 -3.99 40.58
N SER A 461 21.95 -3.58 40.27
CA SER A 461 22.68 -2.56 41.05
C SER A 461 22.22 -1.14 40.69
N GLY A 462 22.52 -0.13 41.55
CA GLY A 462 21.98 1.23 41.50
C GLY A 462 21.93 1.89 40.12
N ALA A 463 23.04 1.91 39.37
CA ALA A 463 23.07 2.50 38.02
C ALA A 463 22.25 1.69 37.01
N SER A 464 22.26 0.36 37.09
CA SER A 464 21.50 -0.51 36.18
C SER A 464 20.00 -0.50 36.49
N ALA A 465 19.61 -0.37 37.77
CA ALA A 465 18.22 -0.19 38.17
C ALA A 465 17.66 1.14 37.62
N LEU A 466 18.41 2.23 37.78
CA LEU A 466 18.01 3.53 37.25
C LEU A 466 17.91 3.54 35.71
N ALA A 467 18.86 2.91 35.04
CA ALA A 467 18.82 2.76 33.59
C ALA A 467 17.61 1.91 33.12
N GLN A 468 17.18 0.92 33.92
CA GLN A 468 15.98 0.15 33.64
C GLN A 468 14.70 0.96 33.80
N VAL A 469 14.60 1.79 34.83
CA VAL A 469 13.48 2.74 35.01
C VAL A 469 13.41 3.70 33.82
N GLY A 470 14.58 4.24 33.40
CA GLY A 470 14.66 5.10 32.20
C GLY A 470 14.16 4.39 30.92
N ARG A 471 14.63 3.15 30.67
CA ARG A 471 14.16 2.36 29.52
C ARG A 471 12.66 2.10 29.55
N THR A 472 12.09 1.81 30.72
CA THR A 472 10.65 1.60 30.90
C THR A 472 9.88 2.90 30.60
N ALA A 473 10.37 4.04 31.08
CA ALA A 473 9.75 5.34 30.80
C ALA A 473 9.76 5.66 29.29
N VAL A 474 10.87 5.44 28.61
CA VAL A 474 10.97 5.59 27.14
C VAL A 474 10.01 4.65 26.42
N GLY A 475 9.96 3.38 26.80
CA GLY A 475 9.01 2.41 26.23
C GLY A 475 7.56 2.83 26.40
N GLN A 476 7.19 3.36 27.58
CA GLN A 476 5.84 3.90 27.83
C GLN A 476 5.55 5.17 27.00
N ALA A 477 6.55 6.02 26.78
CA ALA A 477 6.43 7.19 25.92
C ALA A 477 6.13 6.78 24.46
N TYR A 478 6.89 5.82 23.91
CA TYR A 478 6.64 5.27 22.58
C TYR A 478 5.28 4.60 22.46
N ALA A 479 4.86 3.84 23.48
CA ALA A 479 3.54 3.22 23.50
C ALA A 479 2.43 4.27 23.45
N SER A 480 2.50 5.29 24.32
CA SER A 480 1.52 6.38 24.37
C SER A 480 1.48 7.17 23.05
N ALA A 481 2.64 7.43 22.46
CA ALA A 481 2.74 8.11 21.17
C ALA A 481 2.07 7.32 20.03
N ALA A 482 2.18 5.97 20.01
CA ALA A 482 1.49 5.14 19.04
C ALA A 482 -0.05 5.23 19.19
N LEU A 483 -0.55 5.26 20.42
CA LEU A 483 -1.98 5.42 20.70
C LEU A 483 -2.52 6.76 20.18
N ASP A 484 -1.72 7.85 20.32
CA ASP A 484 -2.06 9.17 19.75
C ASP A 484 -2.22 9.11 18.22
N VAL A 485 -1.33 8.41 17.52
CA VAL A 485 -1.41 8.26 16.07
C VAL A 485 -2.64 7.44 15.66
N PHE A 486 -2.96 6.37 16.40
CA PHE A 486 -4.17 5.59 16.17
C PHE A 486 -5.43 6.42 16.40
N TRP A 487 -5.46 7.22 17.46
CA TRP A 487 -6.57 8.12 17.77
C TRP A 487 -6.78 9.16 16.67
N LEU A 488 -5.71 9.81 16.20
CA LEU A 488 -5.77 10.78 15.10
C LEU A 488 -6.28 10.11 13.81
N SER A 489 -5.79 8.91 13.51
CA SER A 489 -6.26 8.14 12.35
C SER A 489 -7.76 7.86 12.41
N GLY A 490 -8.29 7.57 13.60
CA GLY A 490 -9.72 7.38 13.83
C GLY A 490 -10.53 8.62 13.45
N TRP A 491 -10.10 9.80 13.87
CA TRP A 491 -10.76 11.06 13.52
C TRP A 491 -10.66 11.39 12.03
N ILE A 492 -9.50 11.17 11.40
CA ILE A 492 -9.35 11.34 9.95
C ILE A 492 -10.39 10.51 9.21
N MET A 493 -10.57 9.23 9.58
CA MET A 493 -11.57 8.36 8.95
C MET A 493 -12.99 8.90 9.11
N LEU A 494 -13.38 9.40 10.28
CA LEU A 494 -14.72 9.95 10.50
C LEU A 494 -14.95 11.26 9.74
N VAL A 495 -13.94 12.14 9.68
CA VAL A 495 -14.00 13.42 8.94
C VAL A 495 -14.14 13.18 7.42
N LEU A 496 -13.69 12.05 6.91
CA LEU A 496 -13.87 11.71 5.49
C LEU A 496 -15.30 11.28 5.14
N ILE A 497 -16.14 10.92 6.11
CA ILE A 497 -17.54 10.51 5.84
C ILE A 497 -18.33 11.61 5.13
N PRO A 498 -18.39 12.86 5.60
CA PRO A 498 -19.05 13.96 4.88
C PRO A 498 -18.50 14.18 3.47
N LEU A 499 -17.17 14.00 3.27
CA LEU A 499 -16.55 14.15 1.95
C LEU A 499 -17.16 13.18 0.92
N MET A 500 -17.49 11.94 1.32
CA MET A 500 -18.11 10.96 0.41
C MET A 500 -19.47 11.41 -0.12
N TRP A 501 -20.21 12.19 0.64
CA TRP A 501 -21.52 12.70 0.24
C TRP A 501 -21.45 13.87 -0.75
N LEU A 502 -20.26 14.44 -0.96
CA LEU A 502 -20.03 15.39 -2.06
C LEU A 502 -20.01 14.71 -3.43
N ALA A 503 -19.76 13.40 -3.51
CA ALA A 503 -19.87 12.67 -4.76
C ALA A 503 -21.33 12.55 -5.21
N ARG A 504 -21.55 12.39 -6.50
CA ARG A 504 -22.86 12.05 -7.05
C ARG A 504 -23.11 10.55 -6.86
N LYS A 505 -24.38 10.16 -6.77
CA LYS A 505 -24.74 8.73 -6.71
C LYS A 505 -24.07 8.00 -7.87
N ALA A 506 -23.40 6.90 -7.57
CA ALA A 506 -22.73 6.12 -8.61
C ALA A 506 -23.78 5.58 -9.60
N VAL A 507 -23.60 5.91 -10.87
CA VAL A 507 -24.43 5.34 -11.92
C VAL A 507 -23.87 3.95 -12.22
N PRO A 508 -24.68 2.89 -12.24
CA PRO A 508 -24.21 1.57 -12.68
C PRO A 508 -23.60 1.71 -14.07
N VAL A 509 -22.38 1.25 -14.25
CA VAL A 509 -21.77 1.21 -15.60
C VAL A 509 -22.68 0.30 -16.44
N PRO A 510 -23.07 0.71 -17.69
CA PRO A 510 -23.85 -0.15 -18.56
C PRO A 510 -23.14 -1.51 -18.70
N GLY A 511 -23.79 -2.59 -18.27
CA GLY A 511 -23.19 -3.93 -18.09
C GLY A 511 -23.08 -4.39 -16.63
N MET A 512 -23.32 -3.51 -15.62
CA MET A 512 -23.43 -3.84 -14.19
C MET A 512 -24.89 -3.99 -13.69
N ALA A 513 -25.88 -3.89 -14.56
CA ALA A 513 -27.26 -4.14 -14.15
C ALA A 513 -27.37 -5.62 -13.75
N VAL A 514 -27.43 -5.86 -12.45
CA VAL A 514 -27.89 -7.13 -11.89
C VAL A 514 -29.36 -7.25 -12.32
N ALA A 515 -29.66 -8.22 -13.17
CA ALA A 515 -31.05 -8.63 -13.34
C ALA A 515 -31.56 -9.04 -11.96
N ALA A 516 -32.43 -8.20 -11.38
CA ALA A 516 -33.32 -8.65 -10.34
C ALA A 516 -34.36 -9.53 -11.04
N ASP A 517 -34.21 -10.82 -10.86
CA ASP A 517 -35.25 -11.83 -10.89
C ASP A 517 -34.74 -13.02 -10.06
#